data_00cb6de967afeb7b152b90e7f5ec5420
#
_entry.id   00cb6de967afeb7b152b90e7f5ec5420
#
_cell.length_a   1.000
_cell.length_b   1.000
_cell.length_c   1.000
_cell.angle_alpha   90.00
_cell.angle_beta   90.00
_cell.angle_gamma   90.00
#
_symmetry.space_group_name_H-M   'P 1'
#
loop_
_entity.id
_entity.type
_entity.pdbx_description
1 polymer ?
#
loop_
_entity_poly.entity_id
_entity_poly.type
_entity_poly.pdbx_seq_one_letter_code
_entity_poly.pdbx_strand_id
1 'polypeptide(L)'
;MAVYFYGCITLDGYMAAKGHGLDWLYDTGSPEETSYDEFYSHMDVTLMGRRTFQEIEKTGDPASVYPTTENYVFTHRELSCPGFTAVSGDPAEFVKKLGQDRSIWVVGGNTILAPLLDQNMVDCLIVQVAPVLLGEGIPLFT
;
A
#
# COMPACT_ATOMS: atom_id res chain seq x y z
N MET A 1 -6.84 12.63 -12.17
CA MET A 1 -6.52 11.83 -10.98
C MET A 1 -6.50 10.36 -11.36
N ALA A 2 -5.46 9.65 -11.00
CA ALA A 2 -5.37 8.22 -11.22
C ALA A 2 -5.00 7.54 -9.90
N VAL A 3 -5.76 6.51 -9.53
CA VAL A 3 -5.57 5.76 -8.30
C VAL A 3 -5.14 4.35 -8.66
N TYR A 4 -4.00 3.95 -8.12
CA TYR A 4 -3.37 2.66 -8.40
C TYR A 4 -3.24 1.85 -7.12
N PHE A 5 -3.42 0.56 -7.24
CA PHE A 5 -2.89 -0.37 -6.25
C PHE A 5 -1.72 -1.13 -6.89
N TYR A 6 -0.61 -1.21 -6.20
CA TYR A 6 0.54 -2.01 -6.61
C TYR A 6 0.98 -2.84 -5.40
N GLY A 7 0.98 -4.14 -5.53
CA GLY A 7 1.35 -5.00 -4.42
C GLY A 7 1.55 -6.45 -4.84
N CYS A 8 1.97 -7.25 -3.88
CA CYS A 8 2.21 -8.67 -4.07
C CYS A 8 1.26 -9.48 -3.20
N ILE A 9 0.69 -10.55 -3.75
CA ILE A 9 -0.16 -11.49 -3.03
C ILE A 9 0.34 -12.90 -3.27
N THR A 10 -0.11 -13.82 -2.41
CA THR A 10 0.09 -15.25 -2.65
C THR A 10 -0.82 -15.73 -3.79
N LEU A 11 -0.55 -16.92 -4.31
CA LEU A 11 -1.36 -17.50 -5.37
C LEU A 11 -2.83 -17.66 -4.95
N ASP A 12 -3.09 -17.89 -3.66
CA ASP A 12 -4.44 -18.02 -3.11
C ASP A 12 -5.02 -16.70 -2.56
N GLY A 13 -4.43 -15.57 -2.88
CA GLY A 13 -5.04 -14.25 -2.69
C GLY A 13 -4.76 -13.53 -1.39
N TYR A 14 -3.77 -13.94 -0.63
CA TYR A 14 -3.44 -13.31 0.64
C TYR A 14 -2.29 -12.30 0.49
N MET A 15 -2.42 -11.16 1.14
CA MET A 15 -1.36 -10.14 1.17
C MET A 15 -0.42 -10.33 2.36
N ALA A 16 -0.84 -11.07 3.38
CA ALA A 16 0.00 -11.37 4.54
C ALA A 16 -0.48 -12.68 5.18
N ALA A 17 0.41 -13.36 5.88
CA ALA A 17 0.04 -14.51 6.68
C ALA A 17 -0.80 -14.08 7.89
N LYS A 18 -1.45 -15.03 8.52
CA LYS A 18 -2.16 -14.81 9.78
C LYS A 18 -1.18 -14.18 10.78
N GLY A 19 -1.60 -13.09 11.44
CA GLY A 19 -0.70 -12.32 12.30
C GLY A 19 0.18 -11.32 11.54
N HIS A 20 -0.12 -11.05 10.26
CA HIS A 20 0.57 -10.08 9.40
C HIS A 20 2.00 -10.46 9.02
N GLY A 21 2.36 -11.75 9.06
CA GLY A 21 3.69 -12.21 8.62
C GLY A 21 3.91 -12.06 7.12
N LEU A 22 5.12 -11.67 6.73
CA LEU A 22 5.52 -11.47 5.33
C LEU A 22 6.73 -12.31 4.92
N ASP A 23 7.08 -13.33 5.70
CA ASP A 23 8.25 -14.16 5.41
C ASP A 23 8.16 -14.81 4.02
N TRP A 24 6.95 -15.19 3.61
CA TRP A 24 6.71 -15.76 2.28
C TRP A 24 7.09 -14.79 1.16
N LEU A 25 6.92 -13.48 1.39
CA LEU A 25 7.22 -12.45 0.41
C LEU A 25 8.74 -12.31 0.22
N TYR A 26 9.47 -12.31 1.31
CA TYR A 26 10.93 -12.11 1.27
C TYR A 26 11.66 -13.31 0.65
N ASP A 27 11.03 -14.48 0.63
CA ASP A 27 11.63 -15.71 0.10
C ASP A 27 11.33 -15.94 -1.40
N THR A 28 10.50 -15.11 -2.04
CA THR A 28 10.02 -15.38 -3.40
C THR A 28 10.66 -14.58 -4.52
N GLY A 29 11.56 -13.66 -4.19
CA GLY A 29 12.26 -12.86 -5.20
C GLY A 29 12.75 -11.55 -4.64
N SER A 30 13.38 -10.74 -5.49
CA SER A 30 13.88 -9.42 -5.11
C SER A 30 13.07 -8.31 -5.78
N PRO A 31 13.04 -7.09 -5.20
CA PRO A 31 12.39 -5.94 -5.83
C PRO A 31 12.93 -5.62 -7.24
N GLU A 32 14.18 -5.99 -7.51
CA GLU A 32 14.82 -5.75 -8.81
C GLU A 32 14.20 -6.56 -9.94
N GLU A 33 13.51 -7.65 -9.62
CA GLU A 33 12.79 -8.49 -10.59
C GLU A 33 11.43 -7.93 -10.96
N THR A 34 11.05 -6.76 -10.43
CA THR A 34 9.72 -6.19 -10.58
C THR A 34 9.77 -4.87 -11.34
N SER A 35 8.60 -4.36 -11.71
CA SER A 35 8.43 -3.04 -12.32
C SER A 35 8.32 -1.91 -11.29
N TYR A 36 8.68 -2.16 -10.04
CA TYR A 36 8.42 -1.26 -8.93
C TYR A 36 9.05 0.13 -9.12
N ASP A 37 10.33 0.18 -9.47
CA ASP A 37 11.04 1.47 -9.55
C ASP A 37 10.43 2.38 -10.61
N GLU A 38 10.09 1.82 -11.78
CA GLU A 38 9.41 2.57 -12.82
C GLU A 38 8.04 3.02 -12.36
N PHE A 39 7.25 2.13 -11.75
CA PHE A 39 5.94 2.46 -11.23
C PHE A 39 6.01 3.62 -10.22
N TYR A 40 6.88 3.49 -9.21
CA TYR A 40 7.00 4.50 -8.15
C TYR A 40 7.41 5.86 -8.70
N SER A 41 8.25 5.89 -9.72
CA SER A 41 8.75 7.15 -10.29
C SER A 41 7.62 8.04 -10.86
N HIS A 42 6.47 7.47 -11.15
CA HIS A 42 5.31 8.20 -11.66
C HIS A 42 4.28 8.56 -10.58
N MET A 43 4.52 8.21 -9.33
CA MET A 43 3.58 8.46 -8.25
C MET A 43 3.82 9.79 -7.55
N ASP A 44 2.74 10.45 -7.15
CA ASP A 44 2.79 11.72 -6.42
C ASP A 44 2.45 11.54 -4.93
N VAL A 45 1.58 10.59 -4.62
CA VAL A 45 1.02 10.39 -3.28
C VAL A 45 1.00 8.91 -2.95
N THR A 46 1.31 8.57 -1.71
CA THR A 46 1.06 7.23 -1.18
C THR A 46 0.01 7.27 -0.09
N LEU A 47 -0.84 6.26 -0.06
CA LEU A 47 -1.82 6.05 1.02
C LEU A 47 -1.58 4.69 1.64
N MET A 48 -1.55 4.64 2.96
CA MET A 48 -1.33 3.37 3.66
C MET A 48 -2.05 3.36 4.99
N GLY A 49 -2.36 2.16 5.46
CA GLY A 49 -2.84 1.96 6.80
C GLY A 49 -1.69 1.90 7.79
N ARG A 50 -2.01 1.94 9.08
CA ARG A 50 -1.01 1.95 10.14
C ARG A 50 -0.13 0.70 10.14
N ARG A 51 -0.70 -0.47 9.85
CA ARG A 51 0.06 -1.72 9.81
C ARG A 51 1.10 -1.73 8.71
N THR A 52 0.74 -1.24 7.56
CA THR A 52 1.67 -1.09 6.44
C THR A 52 2.81 -0.14 6.83
N PHE A 53 2.48 0.98 7.47
CA PHE A 53 3.49 1.91 7.96
C PHE A 53 4.43 1.26 8.98
N GLN A 54 3.90 0.45 9.90
CA GLN A 54 4.72 -0.27 10.88
C GLN A 54 5.70 -1.24 10.22
N GLU A 55 5.31 -1.90 9.14
CA GLU A 55 6.21 -2.76 8.39
C GLU A 55 7.34 -1.96 7.74
N ILE A 56 7.03 -0.77 7.24
CA ILE A 56 8.05 0.13 6.68
C ILE A 56 9.02 0.59 7.75
N GLU A 57 8.54 0.91 8.95
CA GLU A 57 9.40 1.30 10.07
C GLU A 57 10.43 0.23 10.43
N LYS A 58 10.07 -1.04 10.29
CA LYS A 58 10.97 -2.16 10.58
C LYS A 58 12.16 -2.24 9.62
N THR A 59 12.06 -1.64 8.45
CA THR A 59 13.13 -1.66 7.45
C THR A 59 14.18 -0.57 7.67
N GLY A 60 13.97 0.33 8.62
CA GLY A 60 14.89 1.42 8.93
C GLY A 60 14.21 2.79 8.88
N ASP A 61 14.75 3.72 8.12
CA ASP A 61 14.20 5.07 7.99
C ASP A 61 13.04 5.08 6.96
N PRO A 62 11.79 5.29 7.42
CA PRO A 62 10.66 5.31 6.49
C PRO A 62 10.76 6.39 5.41
N ALA A 63 11.34 7.54 5.74
CA ALA A 63 11.45 8.64 4.78
C ALA A 63 12.33 8.29 3.58
N SER A 64 13.26 7.34 3.73
CA SER A 64 14.11 6.89 2.63
C SER A 64 13.39 5.89 1.70
N VAL A 65 12.28 5.30 2.14
CA VAL A 65 11.53 4.33 1.34
C VAL A 65 10.69 5.04 0.27
N TYR A 66 10.06 6.15 0.63
CA TYR A 66 9.22 6.94 -0.28
C TYR A 66 9.65 8.40 -0.29
N PRO A 67 10.81 8.70 -0.88
CA PRO A 67 11.39 10.04 -0.76
C PRO A 67 10.77 11.10 -1.68
N THR A 68 10.05 10.70 -2.71
CA THR A 68 9.55 11.61 -3.75
C THR A 68 8.03 11.80 -3.74
N THR A 69 7.34 11.16 -2.79
CA THR A 69 5.88 11.24 -2.68
C THR A 69 5.45 11.93 -1.39
N GLU A 70 4.23 12.48 -1.41
CA GLU A 70 3.54 12.85 -0.18
C GLU A 70 2.92 11.59 0.41
N ASN A 71 3.27 11.27 1.65
CA ASN A 71 2.91 9.99 2.26
C ASN A 71 1.91 10.19 3.39
N TYR A 72 0.76 9.55 3.30
CA TYR A 72 -0.33 9.66 4.26
C TYR A 72 -0.62 8.31 4.91
N VAL A 73 -0.72 8.31 6.23
CA VAL A 73 -1.00 7.11 7.01
C VAL A 73 -2.35 7.27 7.70
N PHE A 74 -3.28 6.37 7.44
CA PHE A 74 -4.59 6.37 8.06
C PHE A 74 -4.48 5.77 9.46
N THR A 75 -4.55 6.64 10.48
CA THR A 75 -4.40 6.26 11.88
C THR A 75 -5.04 7.32 12.76
N HIS A 76 -5.48 6.93 13.95
CA HIS A 76 -5.95 7.86 14.98
C HIS A 76 -4.84 8.30 15.92
N ARG A 77 -3.62 7.84 15.70
CA ARG A 77 -2.45 8.19 16.52
C ARG A 77 -1.61 9.25 15.85
N GLU A 78 -0.89 10.03 16.65
CA GLU A 78 0.07 10.98 16.12
C GLU A 78 1.27 10.24 15.53
N LEU A 79 1.78 10.79 14.44
CA LEU A 79 3.02 10.32 13.82
C LEU A 79 4.10 11.37 13.98
N SER A 80 5.26 10.96 14.45
CA SER A 80 6.44 11.81 14.53
C SER A 80 7.49 11.32 13.53
N CYS A 81 7.10 11.10 12.30
CA CYS A 81 7.98 10.60 11.25
C CYS A 81 8.05 11.63 10.13
N PRO A 82 9.24 12.20 9.85
CA PRO A 82 9.39 13.14 8.74
C PRO A 82 8.99 12.50 7.41
N GLY A 83 8.26 13.26 6.59
CA GLY A 83 7.79 12.79 5.29
C GLY A 83 6.49 12.02 5.32
N PHE A 84 5.91 11.77 6.51
CA PHE A 84 4.63 11.07 6.66
C PHE A 84 3.66 11.93 7.47
N THR A 85 2.40 11.93 7.03
CA THR A 85 1.32 12.67 7.69
C THR A 85 0.22 11.73 8.14
N ALA A 86 -0.17 11.82 9.40
CA ALA A 86 -1.30 11.05 9.93
C ALA A 86 -2.61 11.69 9.47
N VAL A 87 -3.52 10.85 8.97
CA VAL A 87 -4.86 11.27 8.59
C VAL A 87 -5.87 10.27 9.14
N SER A 88 -7.12 10.68 9.25
CA SER A 88 -8.20 9.82 9.72
C SER A 88 -9.44 10.02 8.85
N GLY A 89 -10.42 9.12 8.99
CA GLY A 89 -11.66 9.18 8.24
C GLY A 89 -11.69 8.21 7.06
N ASP A 90 -12.62 8.47 6.15
CA ASP A 90 -12.84 7.61 4.99
C ASP A 90 -11.78 7.86 3.91
N PRO A 91 -11.05 6.81 3.49
CA PRO A 91 -10.08 6.95 2.40
C PRO A 91 -10.67 7.53 1.10
N ALA A 92 -11.89 7.16 0.75
CA ALA A 92 -12.54 7.67 -0.47
C ALA A 92 -12.77 9.18 -0.39
N GLU A 93 -13.23 9.68 0.75
CA GLU A 93 -13.40 11.12 0.95
C GLU A 93 -12.06 11.86 0.92
N PHE A 94 -11.04 11.28 1.50
CA PHE A 94 -9.70 11.86 1.48
C PHE A 94 -9.16 12.01 0.04
N VAL A 95 -9.30 10.97 -0.77
CA VAL A 95 -8.84 10.98 -2.17
C VAL A 95 -9.56 12.05 -2.97
N LYS A 96 -10.86 12.24 -2.77
CA LYS A 96 -11.63 13.29 -3.45
C LYS A 96 -11.09 14.69 -3.18
N LYS A 97 -10.46 14.89 -2.03
CA LYS A 97 -9.92 16.20 -1.63
C LYS A 97 -8.49 16.45 -2.12
N LEU A 98 -7.81 15.45 -2.65
CA LEU A 98 -6.41 15.57 -3.05
C LEU A 98 -6.19 16.34 -4.35
N GLY A 99 -7.24 16.57 -5.14
CA GLY A 99 -7.12 17.23 -6.43
C GLY A 99 -7.00 16.24 -7.59
N GLN A 100 -7.14 16.76 -8.82
CA GLN A 100 -7.42 15.92 -9.98
C GLN A 100 -6.20 15.43 -10.76
N ASP A 101 -5.10 16.14 -10.72
CA ASP A 101 -3.94 15.82 -11.56
C ASP A 101 -2.83 15.10 -10.79
N ARG A 102 -3.23 14.17 -9.91
CA ARG A 102 -2.29 13.47 -9.04
C ARG A 102 -2.37 11.96 -9.27
N SER A 103 -1.22 11.33 -9.27
CA SER A 103 -1.12 9.86 -9.31
C SER A 103 -0.97 9.34 -7.89
N ILE A 104 -1.95 8.57 -7.46
CA ILE A 104 -2.07 8.11 -6.07
C ILE A 104 -1.85 6.60 -6.02
N TRP A 105 -0.91 6.18 -5.19
CA TRP A 105 -0.63 4.78 -4.95
C TRP A 105 -1.18 4.35 -3.59
N VAL A 106 -2.10 3.40 -3.62
CA VAL A 106 -2.57 2.73 -2.39
C VAL A 106 -1.58 1.61 -2.10
N VAL A 107 -0.72 1.86 -1.10
CA VAL A 107 0.30 0.88 -0.71
C VAL A 107 -0.34 -0.33 -0.04
N GLY A 108 -1.33 -0.10 0.77
CA GLY A 108 -2.11 -1.12 1.45
C GLY A 108 -2.59 -0.61 2.81
N GLY A 109 -3.31 -1.37 3.52
CA GLY A 109 -3.81 -2.70 3.20
C GLY A 109 -5.24 -2.69 2.67
N ASN A 110 -5.90 -3.81 2.89
CA ASN A 110 -7.27 -3.99 2.40
C ASN A 110 -8.27 -2.98 2.99
N THR A 111 -8.05 -2.48 4.20
CA THR A 111 -8.92 -1.50 4.84
C THR A 111 -8.87 -0.13 4.15
N ILE A 112 -7.79 0.17 3.45
CA ILE A 112 -7.66 1.38 2.64
C ILE A 112 -8.17 1.14 1.23
N LEU A 113 -7.84 -0.02 0.66
CA LEU A 113 -8.21 -0.36 -0.70
C LEU A 113 -9.72 -0.61 -0.86
N ALA A 114 -10.36 -1.33 0.07
CA ALA A 114 -11.76 -1.73 -0.06
C ALA A 114 -12.72 -0.55 -0.22
N PRO A 115 -12.64 0.53 0.59
CA PRO A 115 -13.52 1.68 0.40
C PRO A 115 -13.36 2.35 -0.97
N LEU A 116 -12.15 2.36 -1.51
CA LEU A 116 -11.88 2.94 -2.83
C LEU A 116 -12.45 2.07 -3.94
N LEU A 117 -12.35 0.75 -3.81
CA LEU A 117 -12.96 -0.19 -4.76
C LEU A 117 -14.49 -0.07 -4.73
N ASP A 118 -15.08 0.04 -3.55
CA ASP A 118 -16.54 0.17 -3.38
C ASP A 118 -17.09 1.42 -4.07
N GLN A 119 -16.28 2.47 -4.14
CA GLN A 119 -16.66 3.74 -4.79
C GLN A 119 -16.19 3.84 -6.25
N ASN A 120 -15.71 2.75 -6.82
CA ASN A 120 -15.15 2.73 -8.19
C ASN A 120 -14.05 3.76 -8.41
N MET A 121 -13.21 3.98 -7.41
CA MET A 121 -12.17 5.00 -7.45
C MET A 121 -10.79 4.45 -7.81
N VAL A 122 -10.63 3.15 -7.97
CA VAL A 122 -9.35 2.54 -8.34
C VAL A 122 -9.30 2.34 -9.84
N ASP A 123 -8.34 2.98 -10.47
CA ASP A 123 -8.20 2.96 -11.94
C ASP A 123 -7.37 1.78 -12.42
N CYS A 124 -6.43 1.30 -11.62
CA CYS A 124 -5.54 0.22 -12.03
C CYS A 124 -5.10 -0.61 -10.82
N LEU A 125 -5.12 -1.92 -11.00
CA LEU A 125 -4.57 -2.88 -10.05
C LEU A 125 -3.37 -3.55 -10.69
N ILE A 126 -2.20 -3.38 -10.11
CA ILE A 126 -0.99 -4.07 -10.52
C ILE A 126 -0.65 -5.06 -9.41
N VAL A 127 -0.94 -6.32 -9.64
CA VAL A 127 -0.80 -7.35 -8.63
C VAL A 127 0.25 -8.37 -9.08
N GLN A 128 1.29 -8.48 -8.29
CA GLN A 128 2.28 -9.54 -8.49
C GLN A 128 1.85 -10.74 -7.67
N VAL A 129 1.89 -11.91 -8.27
CA VAL A 129 1.46 -13.14 -7.61
C VAL A 129 2.69 -14.00 -7.33
N ALA A 130 2.96 -14.22 -6.05
CA ALA A 130 4.02 -15.12 -5.63
C ALA A 130 3.51 -16.57 -5.70
N PRO A 131 4.35 -17.53 -6.14
CA PRO A 131 3.94 -18.93 -6.24
C PRO A 131 3.95 -19.62 -4.87
N VAL A 132 3.15 -19.12 -3.97
CA VAL A 132 3.05 -19.56 -2.57
C VAL A 132 1.57 -19.71 -2.21
N LEU A 133 1.25 -20.76 -1.48
CA LEU A 133 -0.08 -20.98 -0.91
C LEU A 133 0.03 -20.86 0.61
N LEU A 134 -0.79 -20.02 1.20
CA LEU A 134 -0.84 -19.87 2.67
C LEU A 134 -2.01 -20.64 3.30
N GLY A 135 -3.09 -20.85 2.55
CA GLY A 135 -4.28 -21.50 3.06
C GLY A 135 -5.13 -20.62 3.99
N GLU A 136 -4.51 -19.73 4.72
CA GLU A 136 -5.17 -18.74 5.57
C GLU A 136 -4.29 -17.50 5.65
N GLY A 137 -4.87 -16.38 6.01
CA GLY A 137 -4.12 -15.13 6.12
C GLY A 137 -5.03 -13.92 5.96
N ILE A 138 -4.41 -12.78 5.61
CA ILE A 138 -5.10 -11.52 5.41
C ILE A 138 -5.31 -11.34 3.90
N PRO A 139 -6.57 -11.41 3.43
CA PRO A 139 -6.85 -11.30 2.01
C PRO A 139 -6.65 -9.86 1.51
N LEU A 140 -6.31 -9.73 0.23
CA LEU A 140 -6.28 -8.42 -0.42
C LEU A 140 -7.69 -7.86 -0.62
N PHE A 141 -8.60 -8.70 -1.08
CA PHE A 141 -9.98 -8.29 -1.34
C PHE A 141 -10.90 -8.80 -0.23
N THR A 142 -11.72 -7.93 0.29
CA THR A 142 -12.67 -8.24 1.36
C THR A 142 -14.10 -7.97 0.94
#